data_dd528ee520395b887ce186eb97b2fa2c
#
_entry.id   dd528ee520395b887ce186eb97b2fa2c
#
_cell.length_a   1.000
_cell.length_b   1.000
_cell.length_c   1.000
_cell.angle_alpha   90.00
_cell.angle_beta   90.00
_cell.angle_gamma   90.00
#
_symmetry.space_group_name_H-M   'P 1'
#
loop_
_entity.id
_entity.type
_entity.pdbx_description
1 polymer ?
#
loop_
_entity_poly.entity_id
_entity_poly.type
_entity_poly.pdbx_seq_one_letter_code
_entity_poly.pdbx_strand_id
1 'polypeptide(L)'
;MREAMALIRARWLTIGSYRAQLVFSTLGLFVSVIPIYFISRALQPMMASSIRDQGQEYFAFLVIGLISFAFINTATGALHASFSSDIGNGSLEAVLATPITIPSLIAGMLGQAFAWTVLRTMLLLVGATLLGAHIVWSKALAAALILGLTVMAYIPLGVIAAALVLAFRTTGPLPTAITGLSMFLGGVYYPTSAIPSWLAQASKAVPLTYGLRALRRTFIDGAPMSASAGDLAALCGFAIVLSAVSFGVFSMAWTYARRAGTLAQY
;
A
#
# COMPACT_ATOMS: atom_id res chain seq x y z
N MET A 1 -3.13 23.42 2.40
CA MET A 1 -3.54 22.55 3.53
C MET A 1 -5.03 22.64 3.86
N ARG A 2 -5.65 23.83 3.93
CA ARG A 2 -7.10 23.97 4.22
C ARG A 2 -8.00 23.32 3.16
N GLU A 3 -7.63 23.42 1.89
CA GLU A 3 -8.37 22.84 0.76
C GLU A 3 -8.32 21.31 0.72
N ALA A 4 -7.13 20.72 0.97
CA ALA A 4 -6.99 19.27 1.09
C ALA A 4 -7.80 18.70 2.27
N MET A 5 -7.81 19.40 3.40
CA MET A 5 -8.67 19.04 4.55
C MET A 5 -10.16 19.16 4.22
N ALA A 6 -10.57 20.17 3.46
CA ALA A 6 -11.95 20.33 3.04
C ALA A 6 -12.41 19.19 2.14
N LEU A 7 -11.58 18.76 1.19
CA LEU A 7 -11.86 17.60 0.34
C LEU A 7 -11.94 16.29 1.13
N ILE A 8 -10.99 16.06 2.04
CA ILE A 8 -11.02 14.91 2.93
C ILE A 8 -12.32 14.92 3.75
N ARG A 9 -12.68 16.07 4.34
CA ARG A 9 -13.90 16.22 5.13
C ARG A 9 -15.17 15.97 4.31
N ALA A 10 -15.26 16.52 3.09
CA ALA A 10 -16.42 16.32 2.21
C ALA A 10 -16.61 14.84 1.87
N ARG A 11 -15.53 14.15 1.50
CA ARG A 11 -15.56 12.71 1.20
C ARG A 11 -15.85 11.84 2.44
N TRP A 12 -15.37 12.24 3.62
CA TRP A 12 -15.70 11.55 4.87
C TRP A 12 -17.18 11.70 5.26
N LEU A 13 -17.77 12.88 5.05
CA LEU A 13 -19.21 13.10 5.29
C LEU A 13 -20.07 12.23 4.37
N THR A 14 -19.65 12.04 3.12
CA THR A 14 -20.32 11.15 2.17
C THR A 14 -20.25 9.69 2.66
N ILE A 15 -19.09 9.23 3.12
CA ILE A 15 -18.92 7.87 3.67
C ILE A 15 -19.76 7.68 4.94
N GLY A 16 -19.79 8.69 5.83
CA GLY A 16 -20.59 8.66 7.07
C GLY A 16 -22.09 8.50 6.82
N SER A 17 -22.59 8.90 5.65
CA SER A 17 -23.98 8.73 5.23
C SER A 17 -24.33 7.26 4.95
N TYR A 18 -23.34 6.43 4.63
CA TYR A 18 -23.52 5.00 4.33
C TYR A 18 -23.18 4.11 5.53
N ARG A 19 -23.87 4.29 6.66
CA ARG A 19 -23.63 3.53 7.90
C ARG A 19 -23.66 2.00 7.68
N ALA A 20 -24.55 1.52 6.86
CA ALA A 20 -24.63 0.10 6.53
C ALA A 20 -23.36 -0.40 5.83
N GLN A 21 -22.80 0.37 4.89
CA GLN A 21 -21.58 0.01 4.19
C GLN A 21 -20.38 -0.04 5.15
N LEU A 22 -20.30 0.86 6.14
CA LEU A 22 -19.29 0.82 7.20
C LEU A 22 -19.39 -0.46 8.03
N VAL A 23 -20.61 -0.82 8.47
CA VAL A 23 -20.84 -2.04 9.24
C VAL A 23 -20.46 -3.28 8.42
N PHE A 24 -20.96 -3.40 7.19
CA PHE A 24 -20.64 -4.55 6.33
C PHE A 24 -19.16 -4.64 5.97
N SER A 25 -18.48 -3.51 5.72
CA SER A 25 -17.05 -3.54 5.44
C SER A 25 -16.23 -3.95 6.66
N THR A 26 -16.64 -3.55 7.86
CA THR A 26 -15.98 -3.94 9.12
C THR A 26 -16.22 -5.41 9.43
N LEU A 27 -17.45 -5.89 9.30
CA LEU A 27 -17.77 -7.31 9.45
C LEU A 27 -17.01 -8.16 8.44
N GLY A 28 -16.94 -7.73 7.16
CA GLY A 28 -16.18 -8.41 6.12
C GLY A 28 -14.69 -8.54 6.44
N LEU A 29 -14.10 -7.56 7.14
CA LEU A 29 -12.71 -7.64 7.60
C LEU A 29 -12.54 -8.72 8.67
N PHE A 30 -13.41 -8.76 9.68
CA PHE A 30 -13.36 -9.80 10.71
C PHE A 30 -13.56 -11.19 10.11
N VAL A 31 -14.53 -11.33 9.20
CA VAL A 31 -14.76 -12.59 8.48
C VAL A 31 -13.54 -13.01 7.67
N SER A 32 -12.80 -12.08 7.06
CA SER A 32 -11.58 -12.40 6.29
C SER A 32 -10.39 -12.85 7.15
N VAL A 33 -10.33 -12.45 8.43
CA VAL A 33 -9.26 -12.87 9.35
C VAL A 33 -9.41 -14.35 9.77
N ILE A 34 -10.64 -14.83 9.88
CA ILE A 34 -10.93 -16.20 10.31
C ILE A 34 -10.30 -17.27 9.38
N PRO A 35 -10.49 -17.24 8.06
CA PRO A 35 -9.81 -18.17 7.15
C PRO A 35 -8.28 -18.09 7.25
N ILE A 36 -7.73 -16.87 7.37
CA ILE A 36 -6.27 -16.66 7.52
C ILE A 36 -5.76 -17.35 8.78
N TYR A 37 -6.51 -17.25 9.89
CA TYR A 37 -6.18 -17.93 11.14
C TYR A 37 -6.15 -19.45 10.96
N PHE A 38 -7.17 -20.06 10.38
CA PHE A 38 -7.21 -21.50 10.16
C PHE A 38 -6.13 -21.99 9.18
N ILE A 39 -5.90 -21.25 8.08
CA ILE A 39 -4.84 -21.58 7.12
C ILE A 39 -3.47 -21.48 7.81
N SER A 40 -3.24 -20.45 8.61
CA SER A 40 -1.97 -20.27 9.31
C SER A 40 -1.71 -21.40 10.32
N ARG A 41 -2.73 -21.81 11.05
CA ARG A 41 -2.63 -22.95 11.99
C ARG A 41 -2.31 -24.26 11.27
N ALA A 42 -2.97 -24.52 10.14
CA ALA A 42 -2.73 -25.72 9.35
C ALA A 42 -1.31 -25.76 8.76
N LEU A 43 -0.77 -24.61 8.33
CA LEU A 43 0.55 -24.50 7.69
C LEU A 43 1.69 -24.25 8.70
N GLN A 44 1.39 -23.91 9.95
CA GLN A 44 2.40 -23.63 10.98
C GLN A 44 3.50 -24.69 11.08
N PRO A 45 3.22 -26.02 11.13
CA PRO A 45 4.27 -27.02 11.24
C PRO A 45 5.23 -27.03 10.05
N MET A 46 4.74 -26.73 8.85
CA MET A 46 5.55 -26.72 7.63
C MET A 46 6.37 -25.45 7.49
N MET A 47 5.86 -24.32 7.98
CA MET A 47 6.47 -22.99 7.80
C MET A 47 7.40 -22.61 8.96
N ALA A 48 7.26 -23.23 10.13
CA ALA A 48 8.00 -22.85 11.34
C ALA A 48 9.52 -22.80 11.16
N SER A 49 10.10 -23.72 10.38
CA SER A 49 11.53 -23.74 10.11
C SER A 49 11.98 -22.60 9.19
N SER A 50 11.13 -22.21 8.26
CA SER A 50 11.43 -21.20 7.22
C SER A 50 11.25 -19.76 7.71
N ILE A 51 10.44 -19.55 8.77
CA ILE A 51 10.12 -18.21 9.31
C ILE A 51 10.89 -17.86 10.59
N ARG A 52 11.85 -18.69 11.03
CA ARG A 52 12.57 -18.51 12.33
C ARG A 52 13.15 -17.10 12.50
N ASP A 53 13.63 -16.49 11.42
CA ASP A 53 14.27 -15.16 11.42
C ASP A 53 13.26 -14.00 11.28
N GLN A 54 11.97 -14.28 11.15
CA GLN A 54 10.93 -13.29 10.87
C GLN A 54 9.66 -13.48 11.73
N GLY A 55 9.81 -14.05 12.92
CA GLY A 55 8.74 -14.40 13.83
C GLY A 55 8.41 -15.89 13.76
N GLN A 56 8.26 -16.52 14.93
CA GLN A 56 8.03 -17.97 15.01
C GLN A 56 6.57 -18.35 14.73
N GLU A 57 5.68 -17.37 14.67
CA GLU A 57 4.24 -17.56 14.49
C GLU A 57 3.80 -17.17 13.08
N TYR A 58 3.34 -18.16 12.30
CA TYR A 58 2.94 -17.95 10.91
C TYR A 58 1.70 -17.08 10.78
N PHE A 59 0.81 -17.06 11.79
CA PHE A 59 -0.36 -16.18 11.77
C PHE A 59 0.03 -14.70 11.81
N ALA A 60 0.88 -14.29 12.75
CA ALA A 60 1.40 -12.93 12.82
C ALA A 60 2.19 -12.55 11.56
N PHE A 61 2.98 -13.50 11.02
CA PHE A 61 3.71 -13.34 9.77
C PHE A 61 2.77 -12.99 8.59
N LEU A 62 1.65 -13.71 8.42
CA LEU A 62 0.65 -13.46 7.39
C LEU A 62 -0.08 -12.13 7.59
N VAL A 63 -0.49 -11.84 8.82
CA VAL A 63 -1.21 -10.59 9.15
C VAL A 63 -0.37 -9.38 8.77
N ILE A 64 0.92 -9.33 9.14
CA ILE A 64 1.81 -8.22 8.78
C ILE A 64 2.04 -8.17 7.26
N GLY A 65 2.15 -9.32 6.61
CA GLY A 65 2.24 -9.39 5.16
C GLY A 65 1.05 -8.74 4.47
N LEU A 66 -0.17 -9.09 4.88
CA LEU A 66 -1.41 -8.58 4.32
C LEU A 66 -1.63 -7.08 4.60
N ILE A 67 -1.27 -6.62 5.80
CA ILE A 67 -1.29 -5.20 6.15
C ILE A 67 -0.39 -4.42 5.22
N SER A 68 0.87 -4.83 5.10
CA SER A 68 1.83 -4.16 4.23
C SER A 68 1.37 -4.15 2.78
N PHE A 69 0.82 -5.26 2.30
CA PHE A 69 0.25 -5.36 0.96
C PHE A 69 -0.93 -4.42 0.76
N ALA A 70 -1.83 -4.26 1.74
CA ALA A 70 -2.95 -3.33 1.66
C ALA A 70 -2.47 -1.88 1.51
N PHE A 71 -1.43 -1.46 2.25
CA PHE A 71 -0.85 -0.13 2.12
C PHE A 71 -0.19 0.09 0.75
N ILE A 72 0.52 -0.91 0.22
CA ILE A 72 1.14 -0.83 -1.10
C ILE A 72 0.09 -0.74 -2.19
N ASN A 73 -0.97 -1.55 -2.11
CA ASN A 73 -2.09 -1.48 -3.05
C ASN A 73 -2.75 -0.10 -3.03
N THR A 74 -2.89 0.50 -1.84
CA THR A 74 -3.35 1.89 -1.71
C THR A 74 -2.37 2.88 -2.33
N ALA A 75 -1.08 2.74 -2.08
CA ALA A 75 -0.05 3.65 -2.61
C ALA A 75 0.02 3.63 -4.15
N THR A 76 -0.14 2.46 -4.77
CA THR A 76 -0.04 2.30 -6.23
C THR A 76 -1.36 2.52 -6.95
N GLY A 77 -2.48 2.17 -6.32
CA GLY A 77 -3.80 2.13 -6.97
C GLY A 77 -4.73 3.31 -6.65
N ALA A 78 -4.55 4.01 -5.53
CA ALA A 78 -5.53 5.01 -5.08
C ALA A 78 -5.70 6.18 -6.05
N LEU A 79 -4.62 6.72 -6.60
CA LEU A 79 -4.68 7.81 -7.58
C LEU A 79 -5.39 7.35 -8.84
N HIS A 80 -4.98 6.20 -9.37
CA HIS A 80 -5.58 5.60 -10.54
C HIS A 80 -7.08 5.37 -10.36
N ALA A 81 -7.49 4.74 -9.25
CA ALA A 81 -8.88 4.47 -8.95
C ALA A 81 -9.72 5.76 -8.80
N SER A 82 -9.16 6.78 -8.13
CA SER A 82 -9.84 8.07 -7.96
C SER A 82 -10.06 8.76 -9.30
N PHE A 83 -9.02 8.86 -10.15
CA PHE A 83 -9.16 9.47 -11.47
C PHE A 83 -10.14 8.70 -12.37
N SER A 84 -10.06 7.37 -12.39
CA SER A 84 -10.99 6.54 -13.16
C SER A 84 -12.43 6.70 -12.70
N SER A 85 -12.67 6.80 -11.39
CA SER A 85 -13.99 7.04 -10.83
C SER A 85 -14.52 8.44 -11.19
N ASP A 86 -13.68 9.46 -11.05
CA ASP A 86 -14.08 10.85 -11.33
C ASP A 86 -14.35 11.06 -12.83
N ILE A 87 -13.61 10.39 -13.71
CA ILE A 87 -13.89 10.35 -15.16
C ILE A 87 -15.22 9.64 -15.42
N GLY A 88 -15.43 8.44 -14.85
CA GLY A 88 -16.64 7.67 -15.07
C GLY A 88 -17.91 8.34 -14.57
N ASN A 89 -17.81 9.17 -13.52
CA ASN A 89 -18.93 9.92 -12.93
C ASN A 89 -19.09 11.32 -13.53
N GLY A 90 -18.23 11.75 -14.46
CA GLY A 90 -18.24 13.12 -15.01
C GLY A 90 -17.91 14.21 -13.99
N SER A 91 -17.38 13.84 -12.81
CA SER A 91 -17.06 14.81 -11.75
C SER A 91 -15.69 15.44 -11.90
N LEU A 92 -14.82 14.91 -12.77
CA LEU A 92 -13.47 15.41 -12.97
C LEU A 92 -13.43 16.86 -13.43
N GLU A 93 -14.30 17.23 -14.37
CA GLU A 93 -14.39 18.62 -14.88
C GLU A 93 -14.80 19.60 -13.77
N ALA A 94 -15.78 19.22 -12.94
CA ALA A 94 -16.22 20.04 -11.83
C ALA A 94 -15.08 20.23 -10.79
N VAL A 95 -14.28 19.19 -10.54
CA VAL A 95 -13.12 19.27 -9.64
C VAL A 95 -12.01 20.13 -10.24
N LEU A 96 -11.72 20.02 -11.53
CA LEU A 96 -10.69 20.82 -12.21
C LEU A 96 -11.12 22.27 -12.42
N ALA A 97 -12.40 22.57 -12.46
CA ALA A 97 -12.93 23.95 -12.51
C ALA A 97 -12.79 24.69 -11.17
N THR A 98 -12.49 23.99 -10.08
CA THR A 98 -12.22 24.62 -8.79
C THR A 98 -10.79 25.16 -8.73
N PRO A 99 -10.50 26.26 -7.98
CA PRO A 99 -9.16 26.84 -7.86
C PRO A 99 -8.23 25.97 -6.97
N ILE A 100 -8.31 24.64 -7.10
CA ILE A 100 -7.50 23.70 -6.34
C ILE A 100 -6.18 23.44 -7.07
N THR A 101 -5.08 23.47 -6.33
CA THR A 101 -3.78 23.08 -6.89
C THR A 101 -3.69 21.55 -7.06
N ILE A 102 -3.08 21.10 -8.14
CA ILE A 102 -2.88 19.64 -8.41
C ILE A 102 -2.26 18.91 -7.23
N PRO A 103 -1.21 19.43 -6.55
CA PRO A 103 -0.67 18.76 -5.37
C PRO A 103 -1.68 18.63 -4.22
N SER A 104 -2.54 19.62 -3.99
CA SER A 104 -3.59 19.55 -2.96
C SER A 104 -4.66 18.50 -3.31
N LEU A 105 -5.01 18.39 -4.59
CA LEU A 105 -5.95 17.37 -5.08
C LEU A 105 -5.39 15.96 -4.85
N ILE A 106 -4.16 15.71 -5.27
CA ILE A 106 -3.47 14.43 -5.08
C ILE A 106 -3.34 14.10 -3.59
N ALA A 107 -2.92 15.06 -2.76
CA ALA A 107 -2.81 14.85 -1.32
C ALA A 107 -4.16 14.53 -0.66
N GLY A 108 -5.25 15.17 -1.12
CA GLY A 108 -6.60 14.89 -0.65
C GLY A 108 -7.08 13.47 -0.99
N MET A 109 -6.87 13.06 -2.25
CA MET A 109 -7.24 11.71 -2.73
C MET A 109 -6.45 10.61 -1.99
N LEU A 110 -5.13 10.77 -1.89
CA LEU A 110 -4.27 9.83 -1.17
C LEU A 110 -4.59 9.82 0.33
N GLY A 111 -4.76 10.98 0.95
CA GLY A 111 -5.03 11.10 2.38
C GLY A 111 -6.28 10.34 2.80
N GLN A 112 -7.36 10.44 2.01
CA GLN A 112 -8.59 9.68 2.27
C GLN A 112 -8.36 8.16 2.14
N ALA A 113 -7.70 7.71 1.07
CA ALA A 113 -7.44 6.30 0.84
C ALA A 113 -6.57 5.70 1.94
N PHE A 114 -5.52 6.40 2.35
CA PHE A 114 -4.66 5.97 3.45
C PHE A 114 -5.37 5.98 4.81
N ALA A 115 -6.18 7.00 5.10
CA ALA A 115 -6.95 7.04 6.35
C ALA A 115 -7.89 5.83 6.46
N TRP A 116 -8.54 5.44 5.36
CA TRP A 116 -9.36 4.24 5.32
C TRP A 116 -8.53 2.95 5.48
N THR A 117 -7.36 2.88 4.85
CA THR A 117 -6.44 1.75 4.99
C THR A 117 -5.91 1.62 6.41
N VAL A 118 -5.57 2.74 7.08
CA VAL A 118 -5.16 2.76 8.50
C VAL A 118 -6.28 2.25 9.39
N LEU A 119 -7.52 2.72 9.20
CA LEU A 119 -8.67 2.25 9.98
C LEU A 119 -8.85 0.73 9.85
N ARG A 120 -8.83 0.21 8.62
CA ARG A 120 -8.93 -1.22 8.36
C ARG A 120 -7.78 -2.01 8.99
N THR A 121 -6.57 -1.48 8.93
CA THR A 121 -5.39 -2.10 9.52
C THR A 121 -5.51 -2.19 11.04
N MET A 122 -5.99 -1.13 11.71
CA MET A 122 -6.21 -1.17 13.15
C MET A 122 -7.24 -2.23 13.54
N LEU A 123 -8.34 -2.32 12.81
CA LEU A 123 -9.36 -3.36 13.04
C LEU A 123 -8.79 -4.77 12.82
N LEU A 124 -7.98 -4.95 11.77
CA LEU A 124 -7.35 -6.24 11.48
C LEU A 124 -6.32 -6.62 12.55
N LEU A 125 -5.50 -5.68 13.03
CA LEU A 125 -4.55 -5.90 14.12
C LEU A 125 -5.26 -6.26 15.42
N VAL A 126 -6.35 -5.55 15.78
CA VAL A 126 -7.16 -5.88 16.95
C VAL A 126 -7.76 -7.28 16.79
N GLY A 127 -8.35 -7.61 15.66
CA GLY A 127 -8.88 -8.94 15.40
C GLY A 127 -7.81 -10.04 15.48
N ALA A 128 -6.62 -9.79 14.93
CA ALA A 128 -5.51 -10.73 14.98
C ALA A 128 -4.99 -10.97 16.42
N THR A 129 -4.87 -9.91 17.23
CA THR A 129 -4.45 -10.04 18.63
C THR A 129 -5.48 -10.78 19.48
N LEU A 130 -6.78 -10.56 19.22
CA LEU A 130 -7.85 -11.33 19.89
C LEU A 130 -7.81 -12.83 19.54
N LEU A 131 -7.34 -13.18 18.33
CA LEU A 131 -7.13 -14.56 17.90
C LEU A 131 -5.76 -15.13 18.30
N GLY A 132 -4.98 -14.38 19.09
CA GLY A 132 -3.73 -14.84 19.66
C GLY A 132 -2.47 -14.52 18.85
N ALA A 133 -2.52 -13.59 17.87
CA ALA A 133 -1.31 -13.13 17.19
C ALA A 133 -0.37 -12.40 18.17
N HIS A 134 0.87 -12.84 18.22
CA HIS A 134 1.88 -12.21 19.06
C HIS A 134 2.44 -10.97 18.39
N ILE A 135 2.06 -9.80 18.90
CA ILE A 135 2.43 -8.47 18.37
C ILE A 135 3.03 -7.63 19.48
N VAL A 136 4.23 -7.09 19.26
CA VAL A 136 4.94 -6.25 20.24
C VAL A 136 4.48 -4.80 20.10
N TRP A 137 3.38 -4.44 20.75
CA TRP A 137 2.75 -3.12 20.67
C TRP A 137 3.67 -1.96 21.07
N SER A 138 4.65 -2.19 21.96
CA SER A 138 5.66 -1.17 22.30
C SER A 138 6.49 -0.71 21.09
N LYS A 139 6.53 -1.49 20.02
CA LYS A 139 7.22 -1.18 18.76
C LYS A 139 6.29 -0.63 17.67
N ALA A 140 5.04 -0.32 17.98
CA ALA A 140 4.06 0.13 16.99
C ALA A 140 4.49 1.40 16.23
N LEU A 141 5.12 2.36 16.92
CA LEU A 141 5.64 3.57 16.27
C LEU A 141 6.77 3.23 15.29
N ALA A 142 7.71 2.37 15.67
CA ALA A 142 8.79 1.92 14.81
C ALA A 142 8.25 1.15 13.59
N ALA A 143 7.27 0.27 13.80
CA ALA A 143 6.59 -0.44 12.73
C ALA A 143 5.86 0.52 11.77
N ALA A 144 5.18 1.54 12.29
CA ALA A 144 4.53 2.56 11.48
C ALA A 144 5.52 3.37 10.63
N LEU A 145 6.70 3.69 11.17
CA LEU A 145 7.77 4.37 10.42
C LEU A 145 8.32 3.49 9.30
N ILE A 146 8.57 2.21 9.56
CA ILE A 146 9.04 1.25 8.54
C ILE A 146 7.99 1.09 7.44
N LEU A 147 6.72 0.94 7.83
CA LEU A 147 5.61 0.85 6.89
C LEU A 147 5.47 2.13 6.06
N GLY A 148 5.59 3.30 6.69
CA GLY A 148 5.60 4.59 6.02
C GLY A 148 6.72 4.72 4.99
N LEU A 149 7.93 4.30 5.33
CA LEU A 149 9.06 4.29 4.39
C LEU A 149 8.82 3.32 3.23
N THR A 150 8.25 2.15 3.49
CA THR A 150 7.85 1.20 2.45
C THR A 150 6.82 1.82 1.51
N VAL A 151 5.81 2.48 2.04
CA VAL A 151 4.79 3.22 1.27
C VAL A 151 5.42 4.31 0.42
N MET A 152 6.36 5.09 0.98
CA MET A 152 7.09 6.13 0.25
C MET A 152 7.85 5.58 -0.96
N ALA A 153 8.39 4.36 -0.88
CA ALA A 153 9.02 3.70 -2.02
C ALA A 153 8.01 3.28 -3.11
N TYR A 154 6.72 3.10 -2.78
CA TYR A 154 5.68 2.68 -3.72
C TYR A 154 4.84 3.82 -4.31
N ILE A 155 4.72 4.97 -3.63
CA ILE A 155 3.99 6.13 -4.15
C ILE A 155 4.47 6.53 -5.56
N PRO A 156 5.79 6.58 -5.86
CA PRO A 156 6.29 6.89 -7.19
C PRO A 156 5.77 5.95 -8.29
N LEU A 157 5.60 4.68 -7.98
CA LEU A 157 5.04 3.70 -8.93
C LEU A 157 3.56 3.99 -9.22
N GLY A 158 2.81 4.43 -8.22
CA GLY A 158 1.44 4.91 -8.38
C GLY A 158 1.36 6.18 -9.24
N VAL A 159 2.32 7.11 -9.09
CA VAL A 159 2.42 8.31 -9.92
C VAL A 159 2.73 7.94 -11.38
N ILE A 160 3.63 6.98 -11.62
CA ILE A 160 3.92 6.47 -12.97
C ILE A 160 2.64 5.89 -13.60
N ALA A 161 1.90 5.07 -12.86
CA ALA A 161 0.66 4.48 -13.34
C ALA A 161 -0.38 5.56 -13.68
N ALA A 162 -0.54 6.58 -12.84
CA ALA A 162 -1.44 7.70 -13.08
C ALA A 162 -1.00 8.55 -14.29
N ALA A 163 0.31 8.76 -14.47
CA ALA A 163 0.86 9.47 -15.62
C ALA A 163 0.55 8.77 -16.95
N LEU A 164 0.61 7.43 -16.97
CA LEU A 164 0.25 6.65 -18.16
C LEU A 164 -1.25 6.73 -18.48
N VAL A 165 -2.11 6.75 -17.47
CA VAL A 165 -3.55 7.00 -17.67
C VAL A 165 -3.78 8.37 -18.31
N LEU A 166 -3.09 9.38 -17.81
CA LEU A 166 -3.19 10.74 -18.35
C LEU A 166 -2.73 10.83 -19.82
N ALA A 167 -1.65 10.11 -20.17
CA ALA A 167 -1.10 10.12 -21.53
C ALA A 167 -1.94 9.32 -22.53
N PHE A 168 -2.37 8.11 -22.13
CA PHE A 168 -2.96 7.12 -23.04
C PHE A 168 -4.47 6.94 -22.87
N ARG A 169 -5.10 7.61 -21.92
CA ARG A 169 -6.55 7.52 -21.60
C ARG A 169 -7.04 6.10 -21.32
N THR A 170 -6.17 5.21 -21.00
CA THR A 170 -6.54 3.82 -20.73
C THR A 170 -6.16 3.46 -19.30
N THR A 171 -7.08 2.77 -18.64
CA THR A 171 -6.84 2.14 -17.35
C THR A 171 -6.00 0.89 -17.58
N GLY A 172 -4.69 1.08 -17.77
CA GLY A 172 -3.79 -0.04 -18.03
C GLY A 172 -3.67 -0.97 -16.82
N PRO A 173 -3.21 -2.21 -17.01
CA PRO A 173 -3.05 -3.20 -15.95
C PRO A 173 -1.82 -2.94 -15.05
N LEU A 174 -1.12 -1.82 -15.24
CA LEU A 174 0.15 -1.54 -14.57
C LEU A 174 0.06 -1.53 -13.03
N PRO A 175 -0.91 -0.85 -12.38
CA PRO A 175 -1.04 -0.91 -10.93
C PRO A 175 -1.23 -2.34 -10.41
N THR A 176 -2.09 -3.11 -11.08
CA THR A 176 -2.36 -4.51 -10.73
C THR A 176 -1.14 -5.40 -10.95
N ALA A 177 -0.38 -5.16 -12.02
CA ALA A 177 0.85 -5.89 -12.29
C ALA A 177 1.93 -5.59 -11.22
N ILE A 178 2.12 -4.32 -10.85
CA ILE A 178 3.06 -3.91 -9.80
C ILE A 178 2.69 -4.55 -8.46
N THR A 179 1.43 -4.48 -8.06
CA THR A 179 0.97 -5.06 -6.79
C THR A 179 1.01 -6.58 -6.81
N GLY A 180 0.61 -7.23 -7.92
CA GLY A 180 0.68 -8.68 -8.08
C GLY A 180 2.11 -9.21 -8.01
N LEU A 181 3.04 -8.59 -8.74
CA LEU A 181 4.46 -8.94 -8.67
C LEU A 181 5.03 -8.70 -7.28
N SER A 182 4.68 -7.58 -6.63
CA SER A 182 5.13 -7.28 -5.27
C SER A 182 4.58 -8.28 -4.26
N MET A 183 3.33 -8.72 -4.39
CA MET A 183 2.72 -9.73 -3.54
C MET A 183 3.44 -11.08 -3.67
N PHE A 184 3.73 -11.48 -4.90
CA PHE A 184 4.39 -12.74 -5.20
C PHE A 184 5.87 -12.75 -4.82
N LEU A 185 6.64 -11.73 -5.24
CA LEU A 185 8.08 -11.64 -4.99
C LEU A 185 8.43 -11.08 -3.61
N GLY A 186 7.58 -10.23 -3.04
CA GLY A 186 7.83 -9.53 -1.77
C GLY A 186 7.77 -10.42 -0.54
N GLY A 187 7.24 -11.64 -0.66
CA GLY A 187 7.17 -12.57 0.46
C GLY A 187 6.01 -12.28 1.43
N VAL A 188 4.85 -11.90 0.90
CA VAL A 188 3.64 -11.63 1.70
C VAL A 188 3.15 -12.90 2.40
N TYR A 189 3.05 -14.01 1.66
CA TYR A 189 2.52 -15.28 2.16
C TYR A 189 3.59 -16.27 2.59
N TYR A 190 4.82 -16.13 2.11
CA TYR A 190 5.93 -17.05 2.40
C TYR A 190 7.24 -16.26 2.52
N PRO A 191 8.18 -16.75 3.31
CA PRO A 191 9.48 -16.09 3.39
C PRO A 191 10.26 -16.24 2.08
N THR A 192 10.99 -15.20 1.70
CA THR A 192 11.80 -15.21 0.46
C THR A 192 12.94 -16.22 0.49
N SER A 193 13.25 -16.81 1.63
CA SER A 193 14.19 -17.94 1.79
C SER A 193 13.63 -19.27 1.31
N ALA A 194 12.31 -19.41 1.22
CA ALA A 194 11.65 -20.66 0.81
C ALA A 194 11.47 -20.80 -0.71
N ILE A 195 11.75 -19.74 -1.47
CA ILE A 195 11.60 -19.74 -2.94
C ILE A 195 12.91 -20.10 -3.64
N PRO A 196 12.86 -20.62 -4.91
CA PRO A 196 14.05 -20.94 -5.68
C PRO A 196 15.02 -19.76 -5.81
N SER A 197 16.31 -20.02 -5.88
CA SER A 197 17.38 -19.00 -5.85
C SER A 197 17.25 -17.91 -6.93
N TRP A 198 16.82 -18.27 -8.12
CA TRP A 198 16.59 -17.30 -9.21
C TRP A 198 15.44 -16.33 -8.88
N LEU A 199 14.38 -16.82 -8.24
CA LEU A 199 13.25 -16.01 -7.84
C LEU A 199 13.59 -15.15 -6.61
N ALA A 200 14.43 -15.68 -5.69
CA ALA A 200 14.96 -14.92 -4.56
C ALA A 200 15.86 -13.76 -5.00
N GLN A 201 16.55 -13.88 -6.14
CA GLN A 201 17.27 -12.75 -6.73
C GLN A 201 16.32 -11.67 -7.26
N ALA A 202 15.24 -12.06 -7.94
CA ALA A 202 14.21 -11.13 -8.40
C ALA A 202 13.51 -10.40 -7.23
N SER A 203 13.33 -11.06 -6.07
CA SER A 203 12.77 -10.45 -4.86
C SER A 203 13.59 -9.27 -4.35
N LYS A 204 14.90 -9.23 -4.61
CA LYS A 204 15.77 -8.11 -4.23
C LYS A 204 15.45 -6.80 -4.97
N ALA A 205 14.78 -6.89 -6.13
CA ALA A 205 14.33 -5.73 -6.88
C ALA A 205 12.99 -5.15 -6.37
N VAL A 206 12.37 -5.80 -5.38
CA VAL A 206 11.06 -5.42 -4.85
C VAL A 206 11.22 -4.74 -3.49
N PRO A 207 10.84 -3.45 -3.34
CA PRO A 207 10.96 -2.74 -2.07
C PRO A 207 10.25 -3.41 -0.91
N LEU A 208 9.09 -4.06 -1.18
CA LEU A 208 8.29 -4.77 -0.17
C LEU A 208 9.08 -5.84 0.57
N THR A 209 10.02 -6.51 -0.08
CA THR A 209 10.86 -7.55 0.54
C THR A 209 11.63 -7.02 1.74
N TYR A 210 12.20 -5.84 1.61
CA TYR A 210 12.95 -5.15 2.67
C TYR A 210 12.00 -4.62 3.75
N GLY A 211 10.89 -4.02 3.33
CA GLY A 211 9.87 -3.52 4.26
C GLY A 211 9.29 -4.61 5.14
N LEU A 212 8.90 -5.75 4.56
CA LEU A 212 8.35 -6.88 5.31
C LEU A 212 9.36 -7.50 6.28
N ARG A 213 10.62 -7.66 5.84
CA ARG A 213 11.67 -8.19 6.71
C ARG A 213 11.91 -7.28 7.92
N ALA A 214 12.04 -5.99 7.70
CA ALA A 214 12.22 -5.01 8.78
C ALA A 214 10.99 -4.94 9.70
N LEU A 215 9.77 -4.93 9.13
CA LEU A 215 8.52 -4.91 9.88
C LEU A 215 8.36 -6.13 10.79
N ARG A 216 8.57 -7.33 10.25
CA ARG A 216 8.42 -8.58 11.01
C ARG A 216 9.43 -8.65 12.15
N ARG A 217 10.71 -8.34 11.89
CA ARG A 217 11.75 -8.29 12.95
C ARG A 217 11.41 -7.28 14.03
N THR A 218 10.84 -6.13 13.68
CA THR A 218 10.53 -5.10 14.67
C THR A 218 9.23 -5.36 15.40
N PHE A 219 8.17 -5.77 14.71
CA PHE A 219 6.82 -5.81 15.26
C PHE A 219 6.41 -7.18 15.79
N ILE A 220 7.07 -8.28 15.35
CA ILE A 220 6.88 -9.64 15.89
C ILE A 220 8.00 -9.97 16.89
N ASP A 221 9.28 -9.84 16.46
CA ASP A 221 10.42 -10.25 17.29
C ASP A 221 10.86 -9.16 18.28
N GLY A 222 10.29 -7.94 18.19
CA GLY A 222 10.62 -6.82 19.09
C GLY A 222 12.01 -6.23 18.88
N ALA A 223 12.69 -6.55 17.76
CA ALA A 223 14.04 -6.08 17.49
C ALA A 223 14.09 -4.53 17.34
N PRO A 224 15.19 -3.88 17.73
CA PRO A 224 15.37 -2.45 17.51
C PRO A 224 15.48 -2.14 16.01
N MET A 225 15.07 -0.93 15.59
CA MET A 225 15.16 -0.50 14.18
C MET A 225 16.59 -0.58 13.62
N SER A 226 17.60 -0.40 14.47
CA SER A 226 19.02 -0.50 14.09
C SER A 226 19.39 -1.89 13.56
N ALA A 227 18.73 -2.94 14.02
CA ALA A 227 18.93 -4.31 13.52
C ALA A 227 18.49 -4.48 12.05
N SER A 228 17.66 -3.57 11.54
CA SER A 228 17.16 -3.56 10.15
C SER A 228 17.74 -2.38 9.34
N ALA A 229 18.84 -1.77 9.77
CA ALA A 229 19.41 -0.57 9.12
C ALA A 229 19.72 -0.79 7.63
N GLY A 230 20.20 -1.96 7.23
CA GLY A 230 20.44 -2.30 5.83
C GLY A 230 19.15 -2.35 5.00
N ASP A 231 18.07 -2.91 5.56
CA ASP A 231 16.75 -2.97 4.89
C ASP A 231 16.16 -1.55 4.76
N LEU A 232 16.31 -0.71 5.79
CA LEU A 232 15.88 0.69 5.76
C LEU A 232 16.67 1.52 4.75
N ALA A 233 17.99 1.34 4.68
CA ALA A 233 18.83 2.00 3.68
C ALA A 233 18.43 1.61 2.26
N ALA A 234 18.13 0.33 2.02
CA ALA A 234 17.62 -0.13 0.72
C ALA A 234 16.28 0.53 0.36
N LEU A 235 15.33 0.62 1.32
CA LEU A 235 14.05 1.31 1.12
C LEU A 235 14.23 2.79 0.80
N CYS A 236 15.13 3.49 1.49
CA CYS A 236 15.48 4.88 1.17
C CYS A 236 16.03 5.00 -0.26
N GLY A 237 16.93 4.10 -0.65
CA GLY A 237 17.47 4.04 -2.01
C GLY A 237 16.38 3.86 -3.05
N PHE A 238 15.46 2.91 -2.86
CA PHE A 238 14.31 2.72 -3.73
C PHE A 238 13.41 3.96 -3.78
N ALA A 239 13.11 4.57 -2.64
CA ALA A 239 12.27 5.77 -2.59
C ALA A 239 12.88 6.92 -3.40
N ILE A 240 14.20 7.15 -3.29
CA ILE A 240 14.91 8.21 -4.03
C ILE A 240 14.93 7.91 -5.53
N VAL A 241 15.38 6.71 -5.92
CA VAL A 241 15.52 6.33 -7.34
C VAL A 241 14.17 6.32 -8.03
N LEU A 242 13.16 5.67 -7.44
CA LEU A 242 11.82 5.60 -8.03
C LEU A 242 11.15 6.99 -8.08
N SER A 243 11.40 7.88 -7.11
CA SER A 243 10.89 9.26 -7.17
C SER A 243 11.52 10.05 -8.31
N ALA A 244 12.81 9.91 -8.54
CA ALA A 244 13.49 10.57 -9.67
C ALA A 244 12.95 10.06 -11.02
N VAL A 245 12.78 8.74 -11.17
CA VAL A 245 12.19 8.13 -12.37
C VAL A 245 10.75 8.58 -12.58
N SER A 246 9.95 8.57 -11.53
CA SER A 246 8.54 8.98 -11.54
C SER A 246 8.38 10.43 -11.98
N PHE A 247 9.23 11.33 -11.49
CA PHE A 247 9.22 12.74 -11.90
C PHE A 247 9.51 12.88 -13.40
N GLY A 248 10.50 12.16 -13.92
CA GLY A 248 10.81 12.14 -15.35
C GLY A 248 9.64 11.63 -16.20
N VAL A 249 9.07 10.48 -15.84
CA VAL A 249 7.93 9.88 -16.57
C VAL A 249 6.70 10.78 -16.52
N PHE A 250 6.40 11.38 -15.36
CA PHE A 250 5.26 12.28 -15.23
C PHE A 250 5.42 13.55 -16.09
N SER A 251 6.61 14.15 -16.10
CA SER A 251 6.89 15.35 -16.92
C SER A 251 6.77 15.05 -18.42
N MET A 252 7.24 13.89 -18.87
CA MET A 252 7.08 13.44 -20.27
C MET A 252 5.61 13.19 -20.61
N ALA A 253 4.87 12.48 -19.77
CA ALA A 253 3.44 12.20 -19.95
C ALA A 253 2.61 13.50 -19.99
N TRP A 254 2.91 14.43 -19.09
CA TRP A 254 2.25 15.75 -19.06
C TRP A 254 2.50 16.55 -20.35
N THR A 255 3.75 16.59 -20.80
CA THR A 255 4.11 17.29 -22.05
C THR A 255 3.42 16.65 -23.26
N TYR A 256 3.37 15.32 -23.30
CA TYR A 256 2.67 14.58 -24.36
C TYR A 256 1.17 14.87 -24.33
N ALA A 257 0.51 14.79 -23.18
CA ALA A 257 -0.91 15.05 -23.03
C ALA A 257 -1.29 16.48 -23.45
N ARG A 258 -0.45 17.47 -23.15
CA ARG A 258 -0.65 18.87 -23.60
C ARG A 258 -0.53 19.01 -25.10
N ARG A 259 0.47 18.38 -25.74
CA ARG A 259 0.69 18.45 -27.19
C ARG A 259 -0.38 17.69 -27.98
N ALA A 260 -0.84 16.58 -27.47
CA ALA A 260 -1.88 15.75 -28.10
C ALA A 260 -3.30 16.33 -27.94
N GLY A 261 -3.48 17.46 -27.23
CA GLY A 261 -4.78 18.07 -26.97
C GLY A 261 -5.72 17.19 -26.14
N THR A 262 -5.18 16.16 -25.49
CA THR A 262 -6.01 15.20 -24.74
C THR A 262 -6.65 15.81 -23.50
N LEU A 263 -6.16 16.96 -23.03
CA LEU A 263 -6.71 17.70 -21.88
C LEU A 263 -7.93 18.57 -22.22
N ALA A 264 -8.17 18.85 -23.51
CA ALA A 264 -9.23 19.76 -23.96
C ALA A 264 -10.54 19.05 -24.38
N GLN A 265 -10.63 17.75 -24.19
CA GLN A 265 -11.78 16.92 -24.60
C GLN A 265 -12.49 16.23 -23.41
N TYR A 266 -12.34 16.81 -22.22
CA TYR A 266 -13.13 16.44 -21.04
C TYR A 266 -14.18 17.52 -20.77
#